data_0e7a604351262d90f36a9a2578e20db7
#
_entry.id   0e7a604351262d90f36a9a2578e20db7
#
_cell.length_a   1.000
_cell.length_b   1.000
_cell.length_c   1.000
_cell.angle_alpha   90.00
_cell.angle_beta   90.00
_cell.angle_gamma   90.00
#
_symmetry.space_group_name_H-M   'P 1'
#
loop_
_entity.id
_entity.type
_entity.pdbx_description
1 polymer ?
#
loop_
_entity_poly.entity_id
_entity_poly.type
_entity_poly.pdbx_seq_one_letter_code
_entity_poly.pdbx_strand_id
1 'polypeptide(L)'
;FKSGVLISKLNNKIWDNGNDYFDPTSFQISNINSGTGAHNVVPGELELTFNFRFSPESTEESLKSKFEALLKELNLNYSLTWDLNGLPYYTQNNFFKNIVSNSVQEVAGYTPEFNAKGGTSDGRFVAKMNTEIIELGPVNKSIHQIDEHLKISELFTLKEIYTKILIKVNQAS
;
A
#
# COMPACT_ATOMS: atom_id res chain seq x y z
N PHE A 1 3.25 -31.32 2.85
CA PHE A 1 2.23 -31.04 3.89
C PHE A 1 2.60 -29.84 4.79
N LYS A 2 3.87 -29.67 5.20
CA LYS A 2 4.29 -28.52 6.03
C LYS A 2 4.02 -27.17 5.34
N SER A 3 4.20 -27.08 4.02
CA SER A 3 3.93 -25.88 3.23
C SER A 3 2.46 -25.44 3.26
N GLY A 4 1.52 -26.40 3.23
CA GLY A 4 0.10 -26.09 3.36
C GLY A 4 -0.24 -25.50 4.73
N VAL A 5 0.38 -26.03 5.79
CA VAL A 5 0.23 -25.49 7.16
C VAL A 5 0.82 -24.07 7.24
N LEU A 6 1.99 -23.84 6.63
CA LEU A 6 2.60 -22.48 6.57
C LEU A 6 1.66 -21.49 5.88
N ILE A 7 1.18 -21.82 4.69
CA ILE A 7 0.28 -20.95 3.92
C ILE A 7 -0.98 -20.63 4.73
N SER A 8 -1.58 -21.62 5.36
CA SER A 8 -2.75 -21.42 6.23
C SER A 8 -2.46 -20.49 7.39
N LYS A 9 -1.31 -20.67 8.09
CA LYS A 9 -0.91 -19.80 9.19
C LYS A 9 -0.64 -18.37 8.73
N LEU A 10 0.02 -18.19 7.58
CA LEU A 10 0.31 -16.88 7.01
C LEU A 10 -0.98 -16.13 6.63
N ASN A 11 -1.93 -16.83 6.01
CA ASN A 11 -3.20 -16.26 5.58
C ASN A 11 -4.08 -15.80 6.76
N ASN A 12 -4.01 -16.50 7.89
CA ASN A 12 -4.84 -16.21 9.06
C ASN A 12 -4.13 -15.33 10.11
N LYS A 13 -2.87 -14.94 9.85
CA LYS A 13 -2.10 -14.15 10.80
C LYS A 13 -2.51 -12.67 10.78
N ILE A 14 -2.87 -12.15 11.93
CA ILE A 14 -3.01 -10.72 12.16
C ILE A 14 -1.60 -10.17 12.41
N TRP A 15 -1.14 -9.28 11.52
CA TRP A 15 0.19 -8.69 11.58
C TRP A 15 0.24 -7.47 12.48
N ASP A 16 -0.79 -6.61 12.39
CA ASP A 16 -1.16 -5.52 13.28
C ASP A 16 -2.65 -5.17 13.08
N ASN A 17 -3.14 -4.17 13.78
CA ASN A 17 -4.54 -3.74 13.69
C ASN A 17 -4.72 -2.45 12.85
N GLY A 18 -3.64 -1.92 12.25
CA GLY A 18 -3.71 -0.61 11.63
C GLY A 18 -3.96 0.52 12.63
N ASN A 19 -4.41 1.67 12.12
CA ASN A 19 -4.82 2.82 12.93
C ASN A 19 -5.90 3.62 12.20
N ASP A 20 -6.21 4.83 12.69
CA ASP A 20 -7.27 5.69 12.11
C ASP A 20 -7.05 6.04 10.63
N TYR A 21 -5.81 5.98 10.13
CA TYR A 21 -5.43 6.38 8.77
C TYR A 21 -5.04 5.21 7.88
N PHE A 22 -4.53 4.12 8.49
CA PHE A 22 -4.02 2.96 7.79
C PHE A 22 -4.82 1.72 8.11
N ASP A 23 -5.18 0.98 7.08
CA ASP A 23 -5.71 -0.37 7.25
C ASP A 23 -4.65 -1.28 7.91
N PRO A 24 -5.07 -2.38 8.58
CA PRO A 24 -4.15 -3.38 9.09
C PRO A 24 -3.17 -3.88 8.04
N THR A 25 -1.94 -4.17 8.47
CA THR A 25 -0.93 -4.78 7.57
C THR A 25 -1.47 -6.06 6.96
N SER A 26 -1.42 -6.11 5.63
CA SER A 26 -1.84 -7.27 4.85
C SER A 26 -0.65 -8.03 4.26
N PHE A 27 -0.83 -9.33 4.11
CA PHE A 27 0.12 -10.27 3.52
C PHE A 27 -0.51 -10.94 2.31
N GLN A 28 0.19 -10.97 1.18
CA GLN A 28 -0.28 -11.63 -0.03
C GLN A 28 0.81 -12.51 -0.64
N ILE A 29 0.46 -13.72 -1.00
CA ILE A 29 1.30 -14.58 -1.84
C ILE A 29 0.94 -14.29 -3.29
N SER A 30 1.91 -13.83 -4.07
CA SER A 30 1.74 -13.50 -5.49
C SER A 30 2.10 -14.65 -6.43
N ASN A 31 3.05 -15.51 -6.03
CA ASN A 31 3.44 -16.68 -6.83
C ASN A 31 3.77 -17.88 -5.93
N ILE A 32 3.44 -19.05 -6.44
CA ILE A 32 3.76 -20.34 -5.83
C ILE A 32 4.31 -21.25 -6.93
N ASN A 33 5.55 -21.71 -6.77
CA ASN A 33 6.18 -22.65 -7.67
C ASN A 33 6.63 -23.89 -6.91
N SER A 34 6.28 -25.08 -7.39
CA SER A 34 6.70 -26.35 -6.81
C SER A 34 6.47 -27.49 -7.79
N GLY A 35 7.25 -28.55 -7.63
CA GLY A 35 7.09 -29.79 -8.38
C GLY A 35 7.84 -29.86 -9.70
N THR A 36 7.89 -31.07 -10.26
CA THR A 36 8.58 -31.39 -11.51
C THR A 36 7.62 -31.71 -12.65
N GLY A 37 6.30 -31.64 -12.40
CA GLY A 37 5.25 -32.07 -13.33
C GLY A 37 4.95 -33.59 -13.29
N ALA A 38 5.72 -34.38 -12.55
CA ALA A 38 5.49 -35.82 -12.42
C ALA A 38 4.41 -36.11 -11.37
N HIS A 39 3.45 -36.96 -11.70
CA HIS A 39 2.29 -37.27 -10.84
C HIS A 39 2.62 -38.08 -9.58
N ASN A 40 3.72 -38.81 -9.60
CA ASN A 40 4.14 -39.73 -8.54
C ASN A 40 5.35 -39.25 -7.72
N VAL A 41 5.74 -37.99 -7.87
CA VAL A 41 6.89 -37.39 -7.14
C VAL A 41 6.37 -36.29 -6.22
N VAL A 42 6.65 -36.42 -4.93
CA VAL A 42 6.40 -35.35 -3.96
C VAL A 42 7.51 -34.32 -4.08
N PRO A 43 7.20 -33.03 -4.29
CA PRO A 43 8.20 -31.98 -4.39
C PRO A 43 9.05 -31.83 -3.11
N GLY A 44 10.36 -31.69 -3.29
CA GLY A 44 11.28 -31.41 -2.19
C GLY A 44 11.31 -29.91 -1.80
N GLU A 45 10.94 -29.03 -2.75
CA GLU A 45 11.06 -27.58 -2.60
C GLU A 45 9.76 -26.88 -2.97
N LEU A 46 9.54 -25.72 -2.35
CA LEU A 46 8.47 -24.79 -2.66
C LEU A 46 9.05 -23.38 -2.66
N GLU A 47 8.85 -22.66 -3.75
CA GLU A 47 9.17 -21.24 -3.85
C GLU A 47 7.88 -20.41 -3.68
N LEU A 48 7.93 -19.42 -2.78
CA LEU A 48 6.87 -18.46 -2.55
C LEU A 48 7.38 -17.05 -2.83
N THR A 49 6.70 -16.33 -3.72
CA THR A 49 6.85 -14.88 -3.82
C THR A 49 5.69 -14.23 -3.10
N PHE A 50 5.99 -13.31 -2.21
CA PHE A 50 4.98 -12.67 -1.38
C PHE A 50 5.31 -11.19 -1.15
N ASN A 51 4.32 -10.44 -0.69
CA ASN A 51 4.51 -9.06 -0.29
C ASN A 51 3.70 -8.71 0.96
N PHE A 52 4.15 -7.68 1.64
CA PHE A 52 3.43 -6.99 2.70
C PHE A 52 3.02 -5.60 2.22
N ARG A 53 1.78 -5.22 2.51
CA ARG A 53 1.34 -3.83 2.54
C ARG A 53 1.16 -3.48 4.01
N PHE A 54 2.09 -2.71 4.55
CA PHE A 54 2.16 -2.55 6.00
C PHE A 54 1.88 -1.12 6.45
N SER A 55 1.26 -1.04 7.61
CA SER A 55 0.95 0.19 8.33
C SER A 55 2.17 0.62 9.16
N PRO A 56 2.22 1.88 9.63
CA PRO A 56 3.28 2.32 10.54
C PRO A 56 3.29 1.58 11.90
N GLU A 57 2.25 0.80 12.21
CA GLU A 57 2.18 -0.05 13.42
C GLU A 57 3.11 -1.29 13.32
N SER A 58 3.62 -1.55 12.13
CA SER A 58 4.62 -2.60 11.88
C SER A 58 5.90 -1.99 11.30
N THR A 59 7.05 -2.55 11.67
CA THR A 59 8.34 -2.24 11.04
C THR A 59 8.80 -3.38 10.18
N GLU A 60 9.74 -3.13 9.28
CA GLU A 60 10.39 -4.16 8.47
C GLU A 60 10.94 -5.29 9.34
N GLU A 61 11.65 -4.94 10.42
CA GLU A 61 12.26 -5.89 11.35
C GLU A 61 11.20 -6.71 12.09
N SER A 62 10.09 -6.07 12.50
CA SER A 62 9.01 -6.78 13.19
C SER A 62 8.31 -7.78 12.29
N LEU A 63 8.09 -7.42 11.01
CA LEU A 63 7.47 -8.32 10.02
C LEU A 63 8.39 -9.49 9.69
N LYS A 64 9.68 -9.24 9.46
CA LYS A 64 10.69 -10.29 9.26
C LYS A 64 10.72 -11.26 10.44
N SER A 65 10.83 -10.73 11.65
CA SER A 65 10.86 -11.54 12.88
C SER A 65 9.61 -12.40 13.05
N LYS A 66 8.42 -11.81 12.86
CA LYS A 66 7.14 -12.53 12.95
C LYS A 66 7.02 -13.62 11.87
N PHE A 67 7.52 -13.36 10.66
CA PHE A 67 7.49 -14.32 9.56
C PHE A 67 8.46 -15.49 9.83
N GLU A 68 9.71 -15.19 10.18
CA GLU A 68 10.71 -16.21 10.48
C GLU A 68 10.34 -17.07 11.70
N ALA A 69 9.65 -16.49 12.69
CA ALA A 69 9.16 -17.25 13.83
C ALA A 69 8.21 -18.39 13.39
N LEU A 70 7.34 -18.15 12.38
CA LEU A 70 6.48 -19.21 11.83
C LEU A 70 7.27 -20.30 11.10
N LEU A 71 8.32 -19.93 10.37
CA LEU A 71 9.17 -20.91 9.69
C LEU A 71 9.91 -21.79 10.69
N LYS A 72 10.43 -21.19 11.76
CA LYS A 72 11.11 -21.90 12.86
C LYS A 72 10.16 -22.80 13.63
N GLU A 73 8.96 -22.32 13.95
CA GLU A 73 7.90 -23.10 14.62
C GLU A 73 7.57 -24.38 13.84
N LEU A 74 7.52 -24.30 12.50
CA LEU A 74 7.22 -25.44 11.63
C LEU A 74 8.45 -26.30 11.32
N ASN A 75 9.61 -25.94 11.87
CA ASN A 75 10.88 -26.62 11.62
C ASN A 75 11.12 -26.81 10.11
N LEU A 76 11.08 -25.69 9.36
CA LEU A 76 11.35 -25.62 7.92
C LEU A 76 12.81 -25.24 7.67
N ASN A 77 13.44 -25.87 6.67
CA ASN A 77 14.63 -25.32 6.07
C ASN A 77 14.21 -24.26 5.05
N TYR A 78 14.80 -23.08 5.10
CA TYR A 78 14.42 -21.98 4.23
C TYR A 78 15.58 -21.07 3.89
N SER A 79 15.48 -20.41 2.77
CA SER A 79 16.20 -19.18 2.44
C SER A 79 15.20 -18.06 2.21
N LEU A 80 15.53 -16.84 2.64
CA LEU A 80 14.67 -15.67 2.48
C LEU A 80 15.48 -14.53 1.88
N THR A 81 14.89 -13.87 0.90
CA THR A 81 15.35 -12.59 0.38
C THR A 81 14.28 -11.55 0.66
N TRP A 82 14.69 -10.40 1.16
CA TRP A 82 13.79 -9.29 1.49
C TRP A 82 14.17 -8.07 0.68
N ASP A 83 13.16 -7.41 0.13
CA ASP A 83 13.30 -6.15 -0.60
C ASP A 83 12.30 -5.13 -0.06
N LEU A 84 12.81 -4.00 0.44
CA LEU A 84 12.00 -2.91 0.96
C LEU A 84 11.73 -1.88 -0.14
N ASN A 85 10.56 -1.95 -0.74
CA ASN A 85 10.14 -1.02 -1.78
C ASN A 85 9.77 0.38 -1.28
N GLY A 86 9.32 0.51 -0.05
CA GLY A 86 8.96 1.79 0.56
C GLY A 86 8.42 1.66 1.97
N LEU A 87 8.50 2.76 2.70
CA LEU A 87 7.88 2.90 4.02
C LEU A 87 6.50 3.54 3.89
N PRO A 88 5.56 3.21 4.79
CA PRO A 88 4.29 3.93 4.86
C PRO A 88 4.54 5.40 5.23
N TYR A 89 3.78 6.30 4.63
CA TYR A 89 3.85 7.72 4.93
C TYR A 89 2.45 8.32 5.01
N TYR A 90 2.32 9.38 5.79
CA TYR A 90 1.07 10.12 5.95
C TYR A 90 1.37 11.56 6.36
N THR A 91 0.80 12.51 5.65
CA THR A 91 0.93 13.93 5.98
C THR A 91 0.05 14.26 7.18
N GLN A 92 0.67 14.65 8.30
CA GLN A 92 -0.03 14.98 9.55
C GLN A 92 -0.43 16.45 9.65
N ASN A 93 0.29 17.34 8.98
CA ASN A 93 0.07 18.78 9.07
C ASN A 93 -1.29 19.19 8.49
N ASN A 94 -2.08 19.85 9.31
CA ASN A 94 -3.42 20.27 8.94
C ASN A 94 -3.43 21.49 8.01
N PHE A 95 -2.36 22.27 7.94
CA PHE A 95 -2.32 23.46 7.09
C PHE A 95 -2.50 23.09 5.61
N PHE A 96 -1.66 22.21 5.10
CA PHE A 96 -1.75 21.78 3.70
C PHE A 96 -3.02 20.97 3.40
N LYS A 97 -3.43 20.11 4.34
CA LYS A 97 -4.72 19.40 4.24
C LYS A 97 -5.90 20.36 4.12
N ASN A 98 -5.93 21.44 4.90
CA ASN A 98 -6.99 22.42 4.84
C ASN A 98 -7.01 23.19 3.52
N ILE A 99 -5.85 23.54 2.96
CA ILE A 99 -5.76 24.16 1.63
C ILE A 99 -6.38 23.23 0.57
N VAL A 100 -5.99 21.96 0.58
CA VAL A 100 -6.49 20.98 -0.39
C VAL A 100 -7.99 20.75 -0.19
N SER A 101 -8.43 20.51 1.05
CA SER A 101 -9.84 20.28 1.37
C SER A 101 -10.74 21.44 0.93
N ASN A 102 -10.35 22.66 1.27
CA ASN A 102 -11.09 23.87 0.90
C ASN A 102 -11.12 24.06 -0.63
N SER A 103 -10.03 23.73 -1.32
CA SER A 103 -9.98 23.84 -2.79
C SER A 103 -10.90 22.83 -3.47
N VAL A 104 -10.94 21.60 -2.97
CA VAL A 104 -11.88 20.57 -3.45
C VAL A 104 -13.32 21.00 -3.17
N GLN A 105 -13.62 21.47 -1.96
CA GLN A 105 -14.97 21.92 -1.59
C GLN A 105 -15.45 23.08 -2.47
N GLU A 106 -14.58 24.05 -2.74
CA GLU A 106 -14.94 25.22 -3.58
C GLU A 106 -15.21 24.85 -5.04
N VAL A 107 -14.50 23.89 -5.59
CA VAL A 107 -14.59 23.54 -7.03
C VAL A 107 -15.56 22.38 -7.26
N ALA A 108 -15.48 21.34 -6.44
CA ALA A 108 -16.24 20.10 -6.63
C ALA A 108 -17.48 19.97 -5.73
N GLY A 109 -17.64 20.85 -4.72
CA GLY A 109 -18.83 20.92 -3.86
C GLY A 109 -18.87 19.87 -2.75
N TYR A 110 -17.81 19.13 -2.49
CA TYR A 110 -17.72 18.14 -1.40
C TYR A 110 -16.42 18.24 -0.62
N THR A 111 -16.44 17.79 0.62
CA THR A 111 -15.22 17.70 1.46
C THR A 111 -14.55 16.34 1.22
N PRO A 112 -13.28 16.31 0.81
CA PRO A 112 -12.58 15.05 0.59
C PRO A 112 -12.23 14.35 1.91
N GLU A 113 -12.21 13.02 1.88
CA GLU A 113 -11.64 12.21 2.95
C GLU A 113 -10.13 12.06 2.74
N PHE A 114 -9.35 12.19 3.82
CA PHE A 114 -7.91 11.91 3.82
C PHE A 114 -7.66 10.56 4.44
N ASN A 115 -7.04 9.68 3.68
CA ASN A 115 -6.66 8.35 4.15
C ASN A 115 -5.35 7.91 3.49
N ALA A 116 -4.76 6.84 3.97
CA ALA A 116 -3.56 6.23 3.39
C ALA A 116 -3.90 4.92 2.65
N LYS A 117 -5.12 4.83 2.12
CA LYS A 117 -5.60 3.68 1.34
C LYS A 117 -5.18 3.82 -0.12
N GLY A 118 -4.84 2.71 -0.73
CA GLY A 118 -4.52 2.69 -2.16
C GLY A 118 -3.21 2.00 -2.50
N GLY A 119 -2.76 2.22 -3.73
CA GLY A 119 -1.53 1.66 -4.27
C GLY A 119 -0.29 2.41 -3.82
N THR A 120 0.86 1.82 -4.08
CA THR A 120 2.14 2.49 -3.90
C THR A 120 2.34 3.52 -5.02
N SER A 121 2.71 4.74 -4.67
CA SER A 121 3.01 5.82 -5.60
C SER A 121 4.46 6.30 -5.47
N ASP A 122 4.87 7.19 -6.37
CA ASP A 122 6.17 7.86 -6.30
C ASP A 122 6.28 8.83 -5.13
N GLY A 123 5.18 9.17 -4.47
CA GLY A 123 5.13 9.91 -3.21
C GLY A 123 6.05 9.30 -2.15
N ARG A 124 6.25 7.98 -2.15
CA ARG A 124 7.19 7.27 -1.25
C ARG A 124 8.64 7.77 -1.33
N PHE A 125 9.06 8.28 -2.48
CA PHE A 125 10.41 8.86 -2.64
C PHE A 125 10.47 10.28 -2.08
N VAL A 126 9.42 11.06 -2.35
CA VAL A 126 9.29 12.43 -1.87
C VAL A 126 9.12 12.49 -0.36
N ALA A 127 8.42 11.51 0.24
CA ALA A 127 8.25 11.39 1.69
C ALA A 127 9.59 11.34 2.46
N LYS A 128 10.64 10.78 1.84
CA LYS A 128 11.99 10.74 2.43
C LYS A 128 12.65 12.12 2.52
N MET A 129 12.12 13.13 1.85
CA MET A 129 12.63 14.51 1.86
C MET A 129 12.05 15.34 3.02
N ASN A 130 11.31 14.71 3.93
CA ASN A 130 10.62 15.37 5.06
C ASN A 130 9.70 16.50 4.59
N THR A 131 8.97 16.28 3.51
CA THR A 131 7.99 17.21 2.95
C THR A 131 6.58 16.64 3.05
N GLU A 132 5.59 17.51 3.04
CA GLU A 132 4.18 17.11 3.05
C GLU A 132 3.74 16.65 1.69
N ILE A 133 2.97 15.58 1.65
CA ILE A 133 2.48 14.97 0.42
C ILE A 133 1.00 14.69 0.56
N ILE A 134 0.25 15.13 -0.45
CA ILE A 134 -1.15 14.76 -0.64
C ILE A 134 -1.30 14.30 -2.08
N GLU A 135 -1.78 13.11 -2.26
CA GLU A 135 -2.11 12.58 -3.57
C GLU A 135 -3.58 12.88 -3.87
N LEU A 136 -3.79 13.59 -4.95
CA LEU A 136 -5.12 13.94 -5.42
C LEU A 136 -5.18 13.66 -6.92
N GLY A 137 -6.08 12.81 -7.32
CA GLY A 137 -6.24 12.43 -8.72
C GLY A 137 -7.70 12.37 -9.17
N PRO A 138 -7.95 11.96 -10.40
CA PRO A 138 -9.29 11.71 -10.90
C PRO A 138 -9.91 10.49 -10.19
N VAL A 139 -11.22 10.31 -10.38
CA VAL A 139 -11.92 9.13 -9.86
C VAL A 139 -11.38 7.86 -10.49
N ASN A 140 -10.86 6.94 -9.67
CA ASN A 140 -10.12 5.76 -10.12
C ASN A 140 -10.96 4.48 -10.24
N LYS A 141 -12.25 4.59 -10.63
CA LYS A 141 -13.16 3.43 -10.74
C LYS A 141 -12.69 2.33 -11.69
N SER A 142 -11.93 2.69 -12.71
CA SER A 142 -11.43 1.77 -13.73
C SER A 142 -9.93 1.52 -13.64
N ILE A 143 -9.26 1.95 -12.57
CA ILE A 143 -7.82 1.76 -12.40
C ILE A 143 -7.46 0.26 -12.45
N HIS A 144 -6.40 -0.06 -13.21
CA HIS A 144 -5.92 -1.44 -13.44
C HIS A 144 -6.92 -2.38 -14.12
N GLN A 145 -7.98 -1.84 -14.73
CA GLN A 145 -8.94 -2.62 -15.51
C GLN A 145 -8.67 -2.54 -17.01
N ILE A 146 -9.19 -3.50 -17.77
CA ILE A 146 -9.24 -3.41 -19.22
C ILE A 146 -10.09 -2.18 -19.57
N ASP A 147 -9.64 -1.38 -20.55
CA ASP A 147 -10.28 -0.12 -20.94
C ASP A 147 -10.31 0.93 -19.80
N GLU A 148 -9.23 1.05 -19.05
CA GLU A 148 -9.05 2.10 -18.06
C GLU A 148 -9.34 3.47 -18.67
N HIS A 149 -10.24 4.22 -18.06
CA HIS A 149 -10.72 5.50 -18.60
C HIS A 149 -11.14 6.46 -17.49
N LEU A 150 -11.24 7.72 -17.87
CA LEU A 150 -11.82 8.76 -17.03
C LEU A 150 -12.69 9.71 -17.88
N LYS A 151 -13.57 10.47 -17.25
CA LYS A 151 -14.37 11.47 -17.93
C LYS A 151 -13.55 12.73 -18.17
N ILE A 152 -13.60 13.27 -19.39
CA ILE A 152 -12.87 14.50 -19.75
C ILE A 152 -13.26 15.66 -18.81
N SER A 153 -14.53 15.75 -18.38
CA SER A 153 -14.97 16.77 -17.41
C SER A 153 -14.24 16.70 -16.08
N GLU A 154 -13.85 15.51 -15.63
CA GLU A 154 -13.10 15.32 -14.37
C GLU A 154 -11.68 15.92 -14.47
N LEU A 155 -11.07 15.91 -15.66
CA LEU A 155 -9.78 16.58 -15.88
C LEU A 155 -9.87 18.10 -15.72
N PHE A 156 -10.95 18.70 -16.22
CA PHE A 156 -11.16 20.14 -16.06
C PHE A 156 -11.39 20.51 -14.59
N THR A 157 -12.21 19.73 -13.90
CA THR A 157 -12.43 19.91 -12.46
C THR A 157 -11.13 19.78 -11.68
N LEU A 158 -10.34 18.75 -11.96
CA LEU A 158 -9.04 18.52 -11.32
C LEU A 158 -8.06 19.67 -11.58
N LYS A 159 -7.99 20.16 -12.82
CA LYS A 159 -7.19 21.34 -13.18
C LYS A 159 -7.58 22.56 -12.34
N GLU A 160 -8.87 22.83 -12.18
CA GLU A 160 -9.35 23.97 -11.37
C GLU A 160 -8.98 23.80 -9.90
N ILE A 161 -9.13 22.59 -9.35
CA ILE A 161 -8.73 22.28 -7.97
C ILE A 161 -7.23 22.56 -7.78
N TYR A 162 -6.36 22.04 -8.66
CA TYR A 162 -4.91 22.29 -8.58
C TYR A 162 -4.57 23.77 -8.70
N THR A 163 -5.25 24.50 -9.59
CA THR A 163 -5.06 25.95 -9.73
C THR A 163 -5.39 26.67 -8.42
N LYS A 164 -6.48 26.31 -7.75
CA LYS A 164 -6.87 26.87 -6.46
C LYS A 164 -5.84 26.54 -5.36
N ILE A 165 -5.37 25.30 -5.31
CA ILE A 165 -4.34 24.87 -4.35
C ILE A 165 -3.09 25.73 -4.52
N LEU A 166 -2.56 25.87 -5.74
CA LEU A 166 -1.36 26.65 -6.02
C LEU A 166 -1.50 28.14 -5.62
N ILE A 167 -2.67 28.73 -5.93
CA ILE A 167 -2.95 30.13 -5.53
C ILE A 167 -2.94 30.25 -4.00
N LYS A 168 -3.63 29.35 -3.27
CA LYS A 168 -3.71 29.40 -1.81
C LYS A 168 -2.37 29.13 -1.13
N VAL A 169 -1.57 28.22 -1.64
CA VAL A 169 -0.21 27.97 -1.13
C VAL A 169 0.65 29.24 -1.31
N ASN A 170 0.62 29.86 -2.50
CA ASN A 170 1.41 31.08 -2.75
C ASN A 170 0.97 32.29 -1.89
N GLN A 171 -0.30 32.37 -1.52
CA GLN A 171 -0.81 33.43 -0.67
C GLN A 171 -0.46 33.23 0.82
N ALA A 172 -0.15 32.01 1.21
CA ALA A 172 0.14 31.64 2.59
C ALA A 172 1.65 31.53 2.89
N SER A 173 2.49 31.60 1.87
CA SER A 173 3.96 31.69 1.95
C SER A 173 4.42 33.12 2.13
#